data_f3298aefbe9760d8aa55bb50eaf2489b
#
_entry.id   f3298aefbe9760d8aa55bb50eaf2489b
#
_cell.length_a   1.000
_cell.length_b   1.000
_cell.length_c   1.000
_cell.angle_alpha   90.00
_cell.angle_beta   90.00
_cell.angle_gamma   90.00
#
_symmetry.space_group_name_H-M   'P 1'
#
loop_
_entity.id
_entity.type
_entity.pdbx_description
1 polymer ?
#
loop_
_entity_poly.entity_id
_entity_poly.type
_entity_poly.pdbx_seq_one_letter_code
_entity_poly.pdbx_strand_id
1 'polypeptide(L)'
;MTADRLQFALAAIFLLLGGWCLMAPAMVIRLTFRPDLADATDQARFLMGCFGAQAVLTGMLILIARFTPTTFLVFGLVGSIPFFVFDYWFVFVEPVLNEWMLLDLAGNLGILIAGIWGWRLSTAGRPSR
;
A
#
# COMPACT_ATOMS: atom_id res chain seq x y z
N MET A 1 7.00 -10.54 17.76
CA MET A 1 6.13 -9.47 17.24
C MET A 1 4.69 -9.94 17.40
N THR A 2 3.78 -9.09 17.88
CA THR A 2 2.35 -9.45 18.08
C THR A 2 1.53 -9.12 16.84
N ALA A 3 0.33 -9.74 16.69
CA ALA A 3 -0.59 -9.44 15.59
C ALA A 3 -0.97 -7.94 15.56
N ASP A 4 -1.16 -7.34 16.74
CA ASP A 4 -1.50 -5.91 16.83
C ASP A 4 -0.39 -5.00 16.31
N ARG A 5 0.88 -5.34 16.55
CA ARG A 5 2.02 -4.58 16.00
C ARG A 5 2.10 -4.69 14.48
N LEU A 6 1.75 -5.86 13.92
CA LEU A 6 1.68 -6.04 12.48
C LEU A 6 0.53 -5.25 11.86
N GLN A 7 -0.64 -5.22 12.51
CA GLN A 7 -1.76 -4.40 12.09
C GLN A 7 -1.40 -2.92 12.11
N PHE A 8 -0.71 -2.46 13.16
CA PHE A 8 -0.21 -1.10 13.23
C PHE A 8 0.80 -0.78 12.12
N ALA A 9 1.73 -1.70 11.80
CA ALA A 9 2.67 -1.53 10.70
C ALA A 9 1.98 -1.44 9.34
N LEU A 10 0.94 -2.27 9.11
CA LEU A 10 0.10 -2.17 7.93
C LEU A 10 -0.57 -0.80 7.82
N ALA A 11 -1.20 -0.33 8.89
CA ALA A 11 -1.83 0.99 8.91
C ALA A 11 -0.81 2.10 8.61
N ALA A 12 0.40 2.01 9.18
CA ALA A 12 1.45 3.00 8.97
C ALA A 12 1.88 3.10 7.50
N ILE A 13 1.99 1.99 6.77
CA ILE A 13 2.29 2.00 5.33
C ILE A 13 1.25 2.83 4.58
N PHE A 14 -0.04 2.54 4.77
CA PHE A 14 -1.12 3.26 4.10
C PHE A 14 -1.20 4.73 4.50
N LEU A 15 -1.00 5.05 5.78
CA LEU A 15 -1.05 6.43 6.27
C LEU A 15 0.12 7.27 5.75
N LEU A 16 1.33 6.71 5.72
CA LEU A 16 2.52 7.44 5.29
C LEU A 16 2.52 7.65 3.76
N LEU A 17 2.33 6.58 2.98
CA LEU A 17 2.33 6.70 1.52
C LEU A 17 1.08 7.45 1.03
N GLY A 18 -0.08 7.12 1.56
CA GLY A 18 -1.33 7.81 1.22
C GLY A 18 -1.31 9.28 1.65
N GLY A 19 -0.81 9.57 2.84
CA GLY A 19 -0.64 10.95 3.33
C GLY A 19 0.29 11.76 2.42
N TRP A 20 1.38 11.17 1.95
CA TRP A 20 2.27 11.81 1.00
C TRP A 20 1.57 12.10 -0.34
N CYS A 21 0.86 11.14 -0.93
CA CYS A 21 0.08 11.35 -2.15
C CYS A 21 -1.00 12.42 -1.98
N LEU A 22 -1.64 12.50 -0.80
CA LEU A 22 -2.69 13.47 -0.51
C LEU A 22 -2.14 14.89 -0.32
N MET A 23 -1.05 15.04 0.44
CA MET A 23 -0.51 16.33 0.83
C MET A 23 0.42 16.95 -0.21
N ALA A 24 1.09 16.13 -1.02
CA ALA A 24 2.07 16.57 -2.01
C ALA A 24 1.91 15.85 -3.36
N PRO A 25 0.71 15.85 -3.98
CA PRO A 25 0.44 15.07 -5.20
C PRO A 25 1.37 15.43 -6.36
N ALA A 26 1.66 16.72 -6.55
CA ALA A 26 2.57 17.16 -7.60
C ALA A 26 4.01 16.64 -7.42
N MET A 27 4.47 16.55 -6.18
CA MET A 27 5.78 15.99 -5.87
C MET A 27 5.85 14.49 -6.18
N VAL A 28 4.81 13.74 -5.78
CA VAL A 28 4.72 12.30 -6.05
C VAL A 28 4.72 12.05 -7.56
N ILE A 29 3.91 12.77 -8.34
CA ILE A 29 3.84 12.64 -9.80
C ILE A 29 5.23 12.86 -10.41
N ARG A 30 5.89 13.97 -10.07
CA ARG A 30 7.22 14.30 -10.61
C ARG A 30 8.30 13.31 -10.21
N LEU A 31 8.15 12.67 -9.06
CA LEU A 31 9.12 11.70 -8.55
C LEU A 31 8.93 10.32 -9.17
N THR A 32 7.68 9.88 -9.37
CA THR A 32 7.35 8.49 -9.74
C THR A 32 7.12 8.27 -11.23
N PHE A 33 6.71 9.31 -11.96
CA PHE A 33 6.56 9.22 -13.42
C PHE A 33 7.88 9.49 -14.13
N ARG A 34 8.01 8.98 -15.34
CA ARG A 34 9.14 9.33 -16.22
C ARG A 34 9.13 10.82 -16.51
N PRO A 35 10.31 11.47 -16.69
CA PRO A 35 10.41 12.93 -16.87
C PRO A 35 9.57 13.49 -18.02
N ASP A 36 9.41 12.72 -19.10
CA ASP A 36 8.61 13.08 -20.28
C ASP A 36 7.09 12.99 -20.04
N LEU A 37 6.66 12.31 -18.97
CA LEU A 37 5.26 12.12 -18.58
C LEU A 37 4.92 12.76 -17.21
N ALA A 38 5.91 13.34 -16.54
CA ALA A 38 5.79 13.86 -15.17
C ALA A 38 5.10 15.24 -15.09
N ASP A 39 4.22 15.56 -16.03
CA ASP A 39 3.46 16.81 -15.99
C ASP A 39 2.34 16.73 -14.93
N ALA A 40 2.53 17.49 -13.87
CA ALA A 40 1.58 17.53 -12.76
C ALA A 40 0.41 18.49 -13.08
N THR A 41 -0.39 18.15 -14.10
CA THR A 41 -1.62 18.86 -14.43
C THR A 41 -2.59 18.89 -13.25
N ASP A 42 -3.54 19.81 -13.24
CA ASP A 42 -4.54 19.88 -12.17
C ASP A 42 -5.37 18.60 -12.08
N GLN A 43 -5.68 17.97 -13.21
CA GLN A 43 -6.38 16.69 -13.25
C GLN A 43 -5.52 15.56 -12.64
N ALA A 44 -4.23 15.49 -12.97
CA ALA A 44 -3.32 14.48 -12.41
C ALA A 44 -3.16 14.67 -10.90
N ARG A 45 -3.03 15.91 -10.42
CA ARG A 45 -2.96 16.22 -8.99
C ARG A 45 -4.24 15.81 -8.27
N PHE A 46 -5.40 16.10 -8.85
CA PHE A 46 -6.69 15.71 -8.29
C PHE A 46 -6.78 14.18 -8.15
N LEU A 47 -6.48 13.43 -9.19
CA LEU A 47 -6.52 11.96 -9.16
C LEU A 47 -5.54 11.38 -8.14
N MET A 48 -4.30 11.91 -8.09
CA MET A 48 -3.31 11.49 -7.10
C MET A 48 -3.76 11.82 -5.67
N GLY A 49 -4.38 12.97 -5.46
CA GLY A 49 -4.96 13.35 -4.17
C GLY A 49 -6.11 12.43 -3.76
N CYS A 50 -6.99 12.06 -4.68
CA CYS A 50 -8.06 11.09 -4.44
C CYS A 50 -7.51 9.71 -4.05
N PHE A 51 -6.48 9.23 -4.75
CA PHE A 51 -5.78 8.00 -4.38
C PHE A 51 -5.20 8.09 -2.97
N GLY A 52 -4.51 9.19 -2.66
CA GLY A 52 -3.96 9.44 -1.33
C GLY A 52 -5.03 9.44 -0.23
N ALA A 53 -6.17 10.10 -0.48
CA ALA A 53 -7.30 10.13 0.46
C ALA A 53 -7.86 8.73 0.73
N GLN A 54 -8.02 7.90 -0.31
CA GLN A 54 -8.46 6.50 -0.16
C GLN A 54 -7.45 5.66 0.62
N ALA A 55 -6.15 5.83 0.37
CA ALA A 55 -5.12 5.14 1.11
C ALA A 55 -5.10 5.56 2.59
N VAL A 56 -5.22 6.85 2.90
CA VAL A 56 -5.34 7.34 4.29
C VAL A 56 -6.58 6.77 4.96
N LEU A 57 -7.75 6.80 4.31
CA LEU A 57 -8.96 6.20 4.84
C LEU A 57 -8.76 4.71 5.14
N THR A 58 -8.12 3.97 4.23
CA THR A 58 -7.79 2.56 4.42
C THR A 58 -6.89 2.36 5.64
N GLY A 59 -5.85 3.17 5.79
CA GLY A 59 -4.96 3.14 6.95
C GLY A 59 -5.69 3.41 8.27
N MET A 60 -6.60 4.37 8.29
CA MET A 60 -7.43 4.64 9.47
C MET A 60 -8.37 3.48 9.79
N LEU A 61 -9.01 2.88 8.78
CA LEU A 61 -9.87 1.71 8.98
C LEU A 61 -9.08 0.52 9.52
N ILE A 62 -7.85 0.30 9.05
CA ILE A 62 -6.97 -0.74 9.60
C ILE A 62 -6.70 -0.50 11.09
N LEU A 63 -6.50 0.74 11.54
CA LEU A 63 -6.23 1.04 12.94
C LEU A 63 -7.40 0.69 13.86
N ILE A 64 -8.64 0.89 13.41
CA ILE A 64 -9.85 0.69 14.24
C ILE A 64 -10.50 -0.67 14.03
N ALA A 65 -10.22 -1.37 12.93
CA ALA A 65 -10.79 -2.67 12.61
C ALA A 65 -10.24 -3.76 13.52
N ARG A 66 -11.03 -4.80 13.77
CA ARG A 66 -10.60 -5.99 14.48
C ARG A 66 -10.13 -7.04 13.47
N PHE A 67 -8.82 -7.23 13.37
CA PHE A 67 -8.25 -8.18 12.43
C PHE A 67 -8.38 -9.62 12.93
N THR A 68 -8.99 -10.45 12.10
CA THR A 68 -9.00 -11.92 12.25
C THR A 68 -7.85 -12.51 11.42
N PRO A 69 -7.50 -13.81 11.62
CA PRO A 69 -6.53 -14.48 10.75
C PRO A 69 -6.88 -14.35 9.27
N THR A 70 -8.15 -14.56 8.92
CA THR A 70 -8.64 -14.41 7.55
C THR A 70 -8.49 -12.98 7.03
N THR A 71 -8.77 -11.98 7.87
CA THR A 71 -8.60 -10.56 7.50
C THR A 71 -7.15 -10.25 7.16
N PHE A 72 -6.19 -10.73 7.95
CA PHE A 72 -4.76 -10.58 7.66
C PHE A 72 -4.38 -11.20 6.31
N LEU A 73 -4.81 -12.43 6.05
CA LEU A 73 -4.49 -13.14 4.82
C LEU A 73 -5.10 -12.47 3.60
N VAL A 74 -6.39 -12.17 3.63
CA VAL A 74 -7.10 -11.50 2.53
C VAL A 74 -6.50 -10.13 2.26
N PHE A 75 -6.26 -9.35 3.30
CA PHE A 75 -5.70 -8.02 3.17
C PHE A 75 -4.27 -8.06 2.60
N GLY A 76 -3.45 -9.00 3.06
CA GLY A 76 -2.10 -9.20 2.54
C GLY A 76 -2.08 -9.58 1.06
N LEU A 77 -2.94 -10.51 0.64
CA LEU A 77 -2.98 -10.97 -0.76
C LEU A 77 -3.65 -9.95 -1.69
N VAL A 78 -4.85 -9.48 -1.35
CA VAL A 78 -5.62 -8.56 -2.20
C VAL A 78 -5.02 -7.16 -2.19
N GLY A 79 -4.41 -6.76 -1.09
CA GLY A 79 -3.75 -5.47 -0.96
C GLY A 79 -2.37 -5.38 -1.61
N SER A 80 -1.77 -6.50 -2.04
CA SER A 80 -0.43 -6.47 -2.63
C SER A 80 -0.33 -7.06 -4.04
N ILE A 81 -0.97 -8.20 -4.32
CA ILE A 81 -0.81 -8.89 -5.61
C ILE A 81 -1.19 -8.02 -6.82
N PRO A 82 -2.35 -7.30 -6.83
CA PRO A 82 -2.69 -6.43 -7.95
C PRO A 82 -1.65 -5.33 -8.17
N PHE A 83 -1.07 -4.79 -7.10
CA PHE A 83 -0.05 -3.75 -7.19
C PHE A 83 1.29 -4.28 -7.71
N PHE A 84 1.68 -5.53 -7.39
CA PHE A 84 2.84 -6.15 -8.02
C PHE A 84 2.69 -6.27 -9.54
N VAL A 85 1.49 -6.64 -10.01
CA VAL A 85 1.20 -6.70 -11.44
C VAL A 85 1.25 -5.30 -12.06
N PHE A 86 0.66 -4.32 -11.37
CA PHE A 86 0.65 -2.92 -11.80
C PHE A 86 2.07 -2.34 -11.90
N ASP A 87 2.88 -2.48 -10.84
CA ASP A 87 4.25 -2.00 -10.81
C ASP A 87 5.11 -2.65 -11.88
N TYR A 88 5.01 -3.99 -12.02
CA TYR A 88 5.72 -4.71 -13.06
C TYR A 88 5.35 -4.20 -14.46
N TRP A 89 4.05 -4.02 -14.72
CA TRP A 89 3.58 -3.58 -16.02
C TRP A 89 4.06 -2.17 -16.36
N PHE A 90 3.84 -1.21 -15.46
CA PHE A 90 4.10 0.19 -15.72
C PHE A 90 5.56 0.63 -15.50
N VAL A 91 6.39 -0.21 -14.92
CA VAL A 91 7.84 0.04 -14.84
C VAL A 91 8.60 -0.66 -15.97
N PHE A 92 8.21 -1.89 -16.35
CA PHE A 92 9.01 -2.73 -17.23
C PHE A 92 8.37 -3.04 -18.60
N VAL A 93 7.04 -3.13 -18.70
CA VAL A 93 6.35 -3.51 -19.96
C VAL A 93 5.91 -2.28 -20.74
N GLU A 94 5.16 -1.39 -20.12
CA GLU A 94 4.78 -0.08 -20.65
C GLU A 94 5.35 1.00 -19.72
N PRO A 95 6.62 1.39 -19.86
CA PRO A 95 7.30 2.19 -18.87
C PRO A 95 6.78 3.62 -18.83
N VAL A 96 5.78 3.84 -17.99
CA VAL A 96 5.19 5.13 -17.63
C VAL A 96 5.80 5.64 -16.32
N LEU A 97 6.13 4.71 -15.43
CA LEU A 97 6.71 4.98 -14.12
C LEU A 97 8.23 4.79 -14.18
N ASN A 98 8.93 5.46 -13.29
CA ASN A 98 10.37 5.32 -13.15
C ASN A 98 10.73 4.39 -11.97
N GLU A 99 12.02 4.20 -11.73
CA GLU A 99 12.57 3.34 -10.69
C GLU A 99 12.19 3.74 -9.24
N TRP A 100 11.77 4.99 -8.99
CA TRP A 100 11.27 5.41 -7.68
C TRP A 100 9.96 4.70 -7.30
N MET A 101 9.25 4.14 -8.28
CA MET A 101 8.08 3.31 -8.01
C MET A 101 8.43 2.00 -7.29
N LEU A 102 9.70 1.59 -7.26
CA LEU A 102 10.16 0.49 -6.42
C LEU A 102 9.93 0.72 -4.92
N LEU A 103 9.74 1.98 -4.50
CA LEU A 103 9.32 2.29 -3.13
C LEU A 103 7.90 1.78 -2.85
N ASP A 104 6.98 1.91 -3.80
CA ASP A 104 5.64 1.34 -3.70
C ASP A 104 5.68 -0.19 -3.70
N LEU A 105 6.50 -0.79 -4.56
CA LEU A 105 6.75 -2.23 -4.56
C LEU A 105 7.25 -2.72 -3.19
N ALA A 106 8.17 -2.00 -2.55
CA ALA A 106 8.64 -2.33 -1.20
C ALA A 106 7.52 -2.23 -0.15
N GLY A 107 6.65 -1.21 -0.26
CA GLY A 107 5.44 -1.08 0.56
C GLY A 107 4.49 -2.27 0.40
N ASN A 108 4.22 -2.66 -0.85
CA ASN A 108 3.35 -3.78 -1.17
C ASN A 108 3.93 -5.12 -0.69
N LEU A 109 5.26 -5.30 -0.77
CA LEU A 109 5.94 -6.46 -0.19
C LEU A 109 5.78 -6.47 1.35
N GLY A 110 5.90 -5.33 1.99
CA GLY A 110 5.64 -5.17 3.43
C GLY A 110 4.20 -5.56 3.80
N ILE A 111 3.21 -5.17 3.00
CA ILE A 111 1.80 -5.54 3.18
C ILE A 111 1.63 -7.07 3.08
N LEU A 112 2.23 -7.70 2.08
CA LEU A 112 2.15 -9.15 1.88
C LEU A 112 2.77 -9.92 3.07
N ILE A 113 3.98 -9.52 3.47
CA ILE A 113 4.69 -10.14 4.60
C ILE A 113 3.89 -9.98 5.90
N ALA A 114 3.39 -8.78 6.19
CA ALA A 114 2.60 -8.52 7.38
C ALA A 114 1.27 -9.29 7.37
N GLY A 115 0.64 -9.44 6.22
CA GLY A 115 -0.58 -10.23 6.05
C GLY A 115 -0.36 -11.71 6.35
N ILE A 116 0.66 -12.32 5.72
CA ILE A 116 1.00 -13.74 5.92
C ILE A 116 1.44 -13.99 7.37
N TRP A 117 2.27 -13.13 7.91
CA TRP A 117 2.76 -13.29 9.29
C TRP A 117 1.65 -13.07 10.32
N GLY A 118 0.80 -12.05 10.13
CA GLY A 118 -0.35 -11.80 10.98
C GLY A 118 -1.34 -12.97 10.99
N TRP A 119 -1.59 -13.59 9.83
CA TRP A 119 -2.36 -14.81 9.73
C TRP A 119 -1.76 -15.95 10.55
N ARG A 120 -0.46 -16.21 10.41
CA ARG A 120 0.24 -17.28 11.17
C ARG A 120 0.19 -17.05 12.68
N LEU A 121 0.48 -15.84 13.14
CA LEU A 121 0.45 -15.52 14.58
C LEU A 121 -0.95 -15.65 15.19
N SER A 122 -1.96 -15.21 14.43
CA SER A 122 -3.36 -15.24 14.89
C SER A 122 -3.97 -16.66 14.85
N THR A 123 -3.43 -17.56 14.02
CA THR A 123 -3.83 -18.98 14.00
C THR A 123 -3.14 -19.79 15.09
N ALA A 124 -1.86 -19.53 15.37
CA ALA A 124 -1.10 -20.26 16.38
C ALA A 124 -1.62 -20.04 17.82
N GLY A 125 -2.29 -18.91 18.08
CA GLY A 125 -2.88 -18.60 19.39
C GLY A 125 -4.28 -19.18 19.64
N ARG A 126 -4.86 -19.94 18.69
CA ARG A 126 -6.15 -20.60 18.89
C ARG A 126 -5.96 -21.98 19.53
N PRO A 127 -6.54 -22.24 20.74
CA PRO A 127 -6.56 -23.59 21.27
C PRO A 127 -7.31 -24.51 20.28
N SER A 128 -6.73 -25.69 20.02
CA SER A 128 -7.41 -26.76 19.26
C SER A 128 -8.74 -27.10 19.97
N ARG A 129 -9.85 -26.86 19.30
CA ARG A 129 -11.16 -27.38 19.74
C ARG A 129 -11.25 -28.86 19.43
#